data_94677bd52c776747dde4100e0bef8f42
#
_entry.id   94677bd52c776747dde4100e0bef8f42
#
_cell.length_a   1.000
_cell.length_b   1.000
_cell.length_c   1.000
_cell.angle_alpha   90.00
_cell.angle_beta   90.00
_cell.angle_gamma   90.00
#
_symmetry.space_group_name_H-M   'P 1'
#
loop_
_entity.id
_entity.type
_entity.pdbx_description
1 polymer ?
#
loop_
_entity_poly.entity_id
_entity_poly.type
_entity_poly.pdbx_seq_one_letter_code
_entity_poly.pdbx_strand_id
1 'polypeptide(L)'
;METMAKHLPALDEEKLKFVIELKEKYNAGKISLEEARKLLKERVKTLTPYEIAYAEQKIVPFVEDECIKENIQNMMLLFNEVMDTSRPTDLPSDHPIMCYYRENDDMRELLKEVENLIQFPVIKNQWYELYDKLDLWWKLHLPRKQNQLYSLLEKKGFTRPTTTMWVLDDFVRDELKENRKMLDDGNEEEFIASQTSVAADIIDLIQKEETVLYPTSLAMITEEEFEDMKSGDREIGFTFGELEEVSPKKEISQSESSNILGQGNLAKDLAQLLGKYGFNSDANSSELDVAMGK
;
A
#
# COMPACT_ATOMS: atom_id res chain seq x y z
N MET A 1 25.00 -11.49 -6.86
CA MET A 1 23.79 -10.69 -6.64
C MET A 1 24.10 -9.24 -6.91
N GLU A 2 23.36 -8.59 -7.75
CA GLU A 2 23.44 -7.15 -7.87
C GLU A 2 22.94 -6.49 -6.60
N THR A 3 23.54 -5.35 -6.27
CA THR A 3 23.12 -4.63 -5.05
C THR A 3 22.07 -3.59 -5.44
N MET A 4 20.97 -3.54 -4.70
CA MET A 4 19.85 -2.61 -4.87
C MET A 4 20.30 -1.17 -5.19
N ALA A 5 21.35 -0.69 -4.53
CA ALA A 5 21.87 0.68 -4.70
C ALA A 5 22.27 1.03 -6.15
N LYS A 6 22.61 0.05 -7.00
CA LYS A 6 22.98 0.30 -8.40
C LYS A 6 21.80 0.67 -9.28
N HIS A 7 20.60 0.34 -8.85
CA HIS A 7 19.34 0.54 -9.58
C HIS A 7 18.53 1.71 -9.02
N LEU A 8 19.02 2.37 -7.99
CA LEU A 8 18.36 3.51 -7.37
C LEU A 8 19.00 4.84 -7.82
N PRO A 9 18.24 5.94 -7.77
CA PRO A 9 18.80 7.28 -7.83
C PRO A 9 19.88 7.48 -6.76
N ALA A 10 20.67 8.54 -6.89
CA ALA A 10 21.74 8.85 -5.94
C ALA A 10 21.19 8.90 -4.49
N LEU A 11 21.78 8.10 -3.63
CA LEU A 11 21.42 7.98 -2.22
C LEU A 11 22.30 8.90 -1.36
N ASP A 12 21.69 9.59 -0.40
CA ASP A 12 22.42 10.34 0.63
C ASP A 12 22.86 9.37 1.75
N GLU A 13 24.13 8.98 1.73
CA GLU A 13 24.69 8.00 2.65
C GLU A 13 24.63 8.46 4.11
N GLU A 14 24.86 9.75 4.40
CA GLU A 14 24.80 10.29 5.76
C GLU A 14 23.37 10.29 6.30
N LYS A 15 22.40 10.70 5.47
CA LYS A 15 20.98 10.64 5.79
C LYS A 15 20.54 9.21 6.06
N LEU A 16 20.88 8.28 5.19
CA LEU A 16 20.50 6.86 5.33
C LEU A 16 21.11 6.22 6.57
N LYS A 17 22.40 6.48 6.84
CA LYS A 17 23.04 6.01 8.08
C LYS A 17 22.30 6.49 9.31
N PHE A 18 21.94 7.77 9.36
CA PHE A 18 21.16 8.33 10.47
C PHE A 18 19.80 7.64 10.62
N VAL A 19 19.08 7.43 9.50
CA VAL A 19 17.74 6.79 9.47
C VAL A 19 17.83 5.35 9.99
N ILE A 20 18.82 4.58 9.53
CA ILE A 20 19.06 3.19 9.97
C ILE A 20 19.36 3.14 11.47
N GLU A 21 20.32 3.94 11.95
CA GLU A 21 20.67 3.98 13.38
C GLU A 21 19.49 4.40 14.26
N LEU A 22 18.68 5.34 13.79
CA LEU A 22 17.50 5.81 14.52
C LEU A 22 16.44 4.71 14.62
N LYS A 23 16.17 4.01 13.52
CA LYS A 23 15.21 2.90 13.49
C LYS A 23 15.68 1.74 14.36
N GLU A 24 16.96 1.39 14.32
CA GLU A 24 17.52 0.35 15.20
C GLU A 24 17.33 0.71 16.69
N LYS A 25 17.54 1.98 17.07
CA LYS A 25 17.31 2.45 18.44
C LYS A 25 15.83 2.37 18.83
N TYR A 26 14.93 2.73 17.91
CA TYR A 26 13.50 2.65 18.12
C TYR A 26 13.04 1.20 18.26
N ASN A 27 13.43 0.31 17.35
CA ASN A 27 13.10 -1.11 17.40
C ASN A 27 13.65 -1.79 18.68
N ALA A 28 14.81 -1.34 19.18
CA ALA A 28 15.38 -1.82 20.43
C ALA A 28 14.74 -1.21 21.69
N GLY A 29 13.70 -0.38 21.55
CA GLY A 29 13.04 0.29 22.67
C GLY A 29 13.91 1.32 23.40
N LYS A 30 15.02 1.76 22.78
CA LYS A 30 15.96 2.72 23.39
C LYS A 30 15.47 4.17 23.30
N ILE A 31 14.55 4.46 22.41
CA ILE A 31 13.90 5.76 22.23
C ILE A 31 12.41 5.53 21.96
N SER A 32 11.57 6.49 22.36
CA SER A 32 10.14 6.46 22.07
C SER A 32 9.85 6.83 20.62
N LEU A 33 8.64 6.50 20.13
CA LEU A 33 8.17 6.92 18.81
C LEU A 33 8.19 8.43 18.64
N GLU A 34 7.72 9.16 19.66
CA GLU A 34 7.67 10.63 19.67
C GLU A 34 9.07 11.24 19.55
N GLU A 35 10.03 10.75 20.35
CA GLU A 35 11.40 11.18 20.29
C GLU A 35 12.07 10.87 18.94
N ALA A 36 11.82 9.68 18.40
CA ALA A 36 12.34 9.28 17.10
C ALA A 36 11.78 10.17 15.97
N ARG A 37 10.48 10.45 15.96
CA ARG A 37 9.84 11.37 15.00
C ARG A 37 10.39 12.80 15.10
N LYS A 38 10.60 13.30 16.31
CA LYS A 38 11.22 14.62 16.52
C LYS A 38 12.61 14.68 15.89
N LEU A 39 13.46 13.69 16.17
CA LEU A 39 14.80 13.61 15.60
C LEU A 39 14.81 13.49 14.06
N LEU A 40 13.82 12.76 13.51
CA LEU A 40 13.63 12.68 12.05
C LEU A 40 13.30 14.05 11.46
N LYS A 41 12.31 14.76 12.02
CA LYS A 41 11.91 16.10 11.53
C LYS A 41 13.06 17.12 11.62
N GLU A 42 13.89 17.04 12.63
CA GLU A 42 15.02 17.96 12.82
C GLU A 42 16.12 17.73 11.77
N ARG A 43 16.38 16.47 11.38
CA ARG A 43 17.52 16.10 10.54
C ARG A 43 17.15 15.68 9.12
N VAL A 44 15.92 15.17 8.93
CA VAL A 44 15.46 14.61 7.66
C VAL A 44 14.21 15.36 7.24
N LYS A 45 14.31 16.18 6.21
CA LYS A 45 13.15 16.95 5.70
C LYS A 45 12.15 16.03 5.02
N THR A 46 12.65 15.13 4.16
CA THR A 46 11.84 14.16 3.41
C THR A 46 12.63 12.87 3.22
N LEU A 47 11.91 11.75 3.24
CA LEU A 47 12.40 10.44 2.84
C LEU A 47 11.62 9.98 1.62
N THR A 48 12.33 9.58 0.58
CA THR A 48 11.70 8.92 -0.56
C THR A 48 11.36 7.47 -0.22
N PRO A 49 10.34 6.89 -0.84
CA PRO A 49 9.97 5.49 -0.65
C PRO A 49 11.14 4.52 -0.85
N TYR A 50 11.97 4.73 -1.87
CA TYR A 50 13.14 3.89 -2.13
C TYR A 50 14.26 4.05 -1.09
N GLU A 51 14.41 5.20 -0.44
CA GLU A 51 15.33 5.37 0.69
C GLU A 51 14.88 4.58 1.91
N ILE A 52 13.58 4.55 2.18
CA ILE A 52 12.97 3.74 3.24
C ILE A 52 13.19 2.25 2.94
N ALA A 53 12.87 1.82 1.73
CA ALA A 53 13.06 0.45 1.29
C ALA A 53 14.55 0.02 1.35
N TYR A 54 15.46 0.92 0.99
CA TYR A 54 16.90 0.66 1.09
C TYR A 54 17.34 0.54 2.56
N ALA A 55 16.84 1.38 3.45
CA ALA A 55 17.12 1.29 4.88
C ALA A 55 16.62 -0.06 5.44
N GLU A 56 15.41 -0.51 5.06
CA GLU A 56 14.88 -1.82 5.42
C GLU A 56 15.78 -2.97 4.93
N GLN A 57 16.26 -2.89 3.69
CA GLN A 57 17.17 -3.88 3.12
C GLN A 57 18.49 -4.01 3.93
N LYS A 58 18.91 -2.96 4.64
CA LYS A 58 20.15 -2.91 5.41
C LYS A 58 20.01 -3.32 6.87
N ILE A 59 18.82 -3.17 7.44
CA ILE A 59 18.60 -3.51 8.85
C ILE A 59 18.60 -5.04 9.02
N VAL A 60 19.39 -5.53 9.97
CA VAL A 60 19.47 -6.97 10.26
C VAL A 60 18.16 -7.45 10.88
N PRO A 61 17.56 -8.58 10.43
CA PRO A 61 16.31 -9.06 10.99
C PRO A 61 16.47 -9.41 12.48
N PHE A 62 15.59 -8.85 13.29
CA PHE A 62 15.20 -9.50 14.54
C PHE A 62 14.08 -10.50 14.18
N VAL A 63 14.37 -11.71 14.38
CA VAL A 63 13.79 -13.01 14.11
C VAL A 63 12.30 -13.16 14.44
N GLU A 64 11.62 -13.96 13.63
CA GLU A 64 10.32 -14.62 13.71
C GLU A 64 9.21 -13.93 12.92
N ASP A 65 8.47 -14.74 12.14
CA ASP A 65 7.41 -14.28 11.20
C ASP A 65 6.30 -13.48 11.89
N GLU A 66 5.99 -13.77 13.15
CA GLU A 66 5.01 -13.01 13.95
C GLU A 66 5.42 -11.55 14.20
N CYS A 67 6.72 -11.25 14.20
CA CYS A 67 7.25 -9.89 14.37
C CYS A 67 7.27 -9.07 13.06
N ILE A 68 7.07 -9.67 11.90
CA ILE A 68 7.18 -8.96 10.61
C ILE A 68 6.10 -7.89 10.48
N LYS A 69 4.84 -8.25 10.75
CA LYS A 69 3.69 -7.32 10.66
C LYS A 69 3.87 -6.13 11.60
N GLU A 70 4.26 -6.39 12.85
CA GLU A 70 4.50 -5.35 13.85
C GLU A 70 5.70 -4.45 13.47
N ASN A 71 6.79 -5.02 13.00
CA ASN A 71 7.97 -4.25 12.58
C ASN A 71 7.69 -3.31 11.42
N ILE A 72 6.86 -3.73 10.45
CA ILE A 72 6.47 -2.88 9.34
C ILE A 72 5.50 -1.80 9.80
N GLN A 73 4.53 -2.14 10.65
CA GLN A 73 3.63 -1.16 11.23
C GLN A 73 4.41 -0.07 11.98
N ASN A 74 5.38 -0.47 12.80
CA ASN A 74 6.27 0.44 13.50
C ASN A 74 7.11 1.30 12.55
N MET A 75 7.55 0.75 11.41
CA MET A 75 8.23 1.50 10.36
C MET A 75 7.32 2.55 9.72
N MET A 76 6.13 2.16 9.32
CA MET A 76 5.15 3.07 8.72
C MET A 76 4.80 4.20 9.70
N LEU A 77 4.56 3.87 10.97
CA LEU A 77 4.32 4.85 12.02
C LEU A 77 5.50 5.82 12.20
N LEU A 78 6.73 5.32 12.15
CA LEU A 78 7.92 6.14 12.34
C LEU A 78 8.10 7.16 11.20
N PHE A 79 7.88 6.76 9.95
CA PHE A 79 8.24 7.55 8.78
C PHE A 79 7.09 8.34 8.15
N ASN A 80 5.82 8.12 8.52
CA ASN A 80 4.65 8.69 7.86
C ASN A 80 4.70 10.23 7.70
N GLU A 81 5.32 10.95 8.64
CA GLU A 81 5.35 12.41 8.64
C GLU A 81 6.46 13.01 7.76
N VAL A 82 7.41 12.19 7.33
CA VAL A 82 8.56 12.61 6.49
C VAL A 82 8.60 11.89 5.14
N MET A 83 7.65 10.97 4.91
CA MET A 83 7.59 10.17 3.69
C MET A 83 6.87 10.93 2.56
N ASP A 84 7.47 10.92 1.36
CA ASP A 84 6.81 11.39 0.14
C ASP A 84 5.96 10.25 -0.42
N THR A 85 4.65 10.44 -0.41
CA THR A 85 3.65 9.41 -0.80
C THR A 85 2.83 9.83 -2.02
N SER A 86 3.32 10.73 -2.84
CA SER A 86 2.59 11.20 -4.02
C SER A 86 2.43 10.08 -5.06
N ARG A 87 1.19 9.83 -5.51
CA ARG A 87 0.88 8.92 -6.61
C ARG A 87 1.34 9.54 -7.93
N PRO A 88 2.02 8.80 -8.83
CA PRO A 88 2.41 9.32 -10.14
C PRO A 88 1.18 9.65 -10.99
N THR A 89 1.24 10.77 -11.72
CA THR A 89 0.13 11.27 -12.56
C THR A 89 0.43 11.24 -14.06
N ASP A 90 1.65 10.96 -14.43
CA ASP A 90 2.19 11.05 -15.79
C ASP A 90 2.41 9.70 -16.48
N LEU A 91 2.10 8.59 -15.80
CA LEU A 91 2.22 7.25 -16.38
C LEU A 91 1.02 6.90 -17.28
N PRO A 92 1.24 6.15 -18.38
CA PRO A 92 0.17 5.61 -19.20
C PRO A 92 -0.80 4.74 -18.39
N SER A 93 -2.08 4.72 -18.80
CA SER A 93 -3.10 3.92 -18.09
C SER A 93 -2.85 2.42 -18.14
N ASP A 94 -2.13 1.92 -19.16
CA ASP A 94 -1.73 0.52 -19.32
C ASP A 94 -0.37 0.19 -18.68
N HIS A 95 0.27 1.18 -18.02
CA HIS A 95 1.50 0.92 -17.28
C HIS A 95 1.24 -0.06 -16.14
N PRO A 96 2.08 -1.10 -15.93
CA PRO A 96 1.86 -2.13 -14.91
C PRO A 96 1.55 -1.57 -13.51
N ILE A 97 2.29 -0.56 -13.07
CA ILE A 97 2.06 0.08 -11.76
C ILE A 97 0.69 0.78 -11.72
N MET A 98 0.22 1.40 -12.82
CA MET A 98 -1.10 2.01 -12.86
C MET A 98 -2.22 0.97 -12.85
N CYS A 99 -1.98 -0.24 -13.36
CA CYS A 99 -2.91 -1.35 -13.25
C CYS A 99 -3.08 -1.78 -11.79
N TYR A 100 -1.99 -1.91 -11.02
CA TYR A 100 -2.06 -2.19 -9.59
C TYR A 100 -2.79 -1.09 -8.80
N TYR A 101 -2.52 0.18 -9.08
CA TYR A 101 -3.25 1.28 -8.44
C TYR A 101 -4.76 1.23 -8.68
N ARG A 102 -5.19 0.92 -9.91
CA ARG A 102 -6.63 0.78 -10.21
C ARG A 102 -7.27 -0.37 -9.46
N GLU A 103 -6.62 -1.52 -9.44
CA GLU A 103 -7.12 -2.67 -8.70
C GLU A 103 -7.21 -2.40 -7.19
N ASN A 104 -6.29 -1.61 -6.65
CA ASN A 104 -6.35 -1.16 -5.27
C ASN A 104 -7.51 -0.17 -5.04
N ASP A 105 -7.77 0.73 -6.00
CA ASP A 105 -8.92 1.64 -5.94
C ASP A 105 -10.25 0.84 -5.99
N ASP A 106 -10.36 -0.15 -6.88
CA ASP A 106 -11.52 -1.04 -6.98
C ASP A 106 -11.70 -1.88 -5.71
N MET A 107 -10.60 -2.37 -5.12
CA MET A 107 -10.65 -3.07 -3.84
C MET A 107 -11.19 -2.18 -2.72
N ARG A 108 -10.78 -0.91 -2.64
CA ARG A 108 -11.33 0.03 -1.66
C ARG A 108 -12.84 0.21 -1.81
N GLU A 109 -13.36 0.21 -3.04
CA GLU A 109 -14.81 0.26 -3.26
C GLU A 109 -15.50 -1.02 -2.76
N LEU A 110 -14.92 -2.21 -2.98
CA LEU A 110 -15.44 -3.46 -2.42
C LEU A 110 -15.44 -3.47 -0.89
N LEU A 111 -14.42 -2.90 -0.27
CA LEU A 111 -14.35 -2.82 1.19
C LEU A 111 -15.42 -1.89 1.77
N LYS A 112 -15.87 -0.87 1.04
CA LYS A 112 -17.07 -0.08 1.43
C LYS A 112 -18.33 -0.93 1.37
N GLU A 113 -18.46 -1.87 0.43
CA GLU A 113 -19.56 -2.83 0.42
C GLU A 113 -19.52 -3.74 1.66
N VAL A 114 -18.35 -4.20 2.09
CA VAL A 114 -18.16 -4.94 3.36
C VAL A 114 -18.69 -4.10 4.53
N GLU A 115 -18.23 -2.85 4.67
CA GLU A 115 -18.66 -1.94 5.74
C GLU A 115 -20.18 -1.72 5.77
N ASN A 116 -20.81 -1.70 4.61
CA ASN A 116 -22.26 -1.60 4.52
C ASN A 116 -22.95 -2.88 4.96
N LEU A 117 -22.51 -4.04 4.47
CA LEU A 117 -23.18 -5.32 4.73
C LEU A 117 -23.11 -5.76 6.20
N ILE A 118 -22.03 -5.44 6.91
CA ILE A 118 -21.91 -5.78 8.35
C ILE A 118 -22.95 -5.06 9.24
N GLN A 119 -23.62 -4.02 8.72
CA GLN A 119 -24.63 -3.26 9.48
C GLN A 119 -26.03 -3.90 9.42
N PHE A 120 -26.22 -4.91 8.60
CA PHE A 120 -27.50 -5.54 8.33
C PHE A 120 -27.47 -7.04 8.68
N PRO A 121 -28.64 -7.69 8.87
CA PRO A 121 -28.69 -9.14 8.99
C PRO A 121 -28.03 -9.84 7.80
N VAL A 122 -27.40 -10.97 8.04
CA VAL A 122 -26.66 -11.72 7.02
C VAL A 122 -27.60 -12.20 5.91
N ILE A 123 -27.33 -11.76 4.70
CA ILE A 123 -27.94 -12.29 3.48
C ILE A 123 -26.84 -13.00 2.70
N LYS A 124 -26.76 -14.32 2.83
CA LYS A 124 -25.63 -15.13 2.30
C LYS A 124 -25.30 -14.85 0.85
N ASN A 125 -26.31 -14.70 -0.03
CA ASN A 125 -26.04 -14.45 -1.46
C ASN A 125 -25.28 -13.15 -1.69
N GLN A 126 -25.56 -12.07 -0.93
CA GLN A 126 -24.81 -10.82 -1.06
C GLN A 126 -23.35 -10.98 -0.64
N TRP A 127 -23.13 -11.72 0.44
CA TRP A 127 -21.76 -12.04 0.89
C TRP A 127 -21.02 -12.94 -0.09
N TYR A 128 -21.69 -13.94 -0.70
CA TYR A 128 -21.08 -14.76 -1.72
C TYR A 128 -20.66 -13.95 -2.94
N GLU A 129 -21.54 -13.08 -3.44
CA GLU A 129 -21.21 -12.18 -4.58
C GLU A 129 -20.03 -11.26 -4.27
N LEU A 130 -19.96 -10.73 -3.05
CA LEU A 130 -18.85 -9.89 -2.60
C LEU A 130 -17.55 -10.70 -2.49
N TYR A 131 -17.58 -11.87 -1.85
CA TYR A 131 -16.43 -12.73 -1.69
C TYR A 131 -15.94 -13.32 -3.02
N ASP A 132 -16.80 -13.55 -3.99
CA ASP A 132 -16.39 -13.93 -5.34
C ASP A 132 -15.52 -12.85 -6.00
N LYS A 133 -15.83 -11.57 -5.76
CA LYS A 133 -14.99 -10.44 -6.22
C LYS A 133 -13.68 -10.34 -5.42
N LEU A 134 -13.73 -10.45 -4.09
CA LEU A 134 -12.54 -10.46 -3.24
C LEU A 134 -11.60 -11.62 -3.59
N ASP A 135 -12.17 -12.79 -3.93
CA ASP A 135 -11.42 -13.96 -4.39
C ASP A 135 -10.67 -13.69 -5.70
N LEU A 136 -11.23 -12.94 -6.64
CA LEU A 136 -10.53 -12.57 -7.87
C LEU A 136 -9.28 -11.74 -7.58
N TRP A 137 -9.36 -10.84 -6.61
CA TRP A 137 -8.22 -9.99 -6.24
C TRP A 137 -7.04 -10.84 -5.75
N TRP A 138 -7.21 -11.73 -4.78
CA TRP A 138 -6.11 -12.55 -4.32
C TRP A 138 -5.66 -13.61 -5.33
N LYS A 139 -6.53 -14.04 -6.27
CA LYS A 139 -6.19 -15.00 -7.33
C LYS A 139 -5.44 -14.39 -8.51
N LEU A 140 -5.58 -13.10 -8.76
CA LEU A 140 -4.99 -12.42 -9.91
C LEU A 140 -3.99 -11.32 -9.50
N HIS A 141 -4.39 -10.39 -8.65
CA HIS A 141 -3.55 -9.27 -8.22
C HIS A 141 -2.30 -9.75 -7.46
N LEU A 142 -2.46 -10.57 -6.41
CA LEU A 142 -1.33 -11.03 -5.63
C LEU A 142 -0.36 -11.90 -6.46
N PRO A 143 -0.81 -12.93 -7.21
CA PRO A 143 0.11 -13.72 -8.05
C PRO A 143 0.80 -12.90 -9.14
N ARG A 144 0.12 -11.91 -9.75
CA ARG A 144 0.75 -11.03 -10.73
C ARG A 144 1.84 -10.20 -10.08
N LYS A 145 1.59 -9.59 -8.95
CA LYS A 145 2.57 -8.86 -8.15
C LYS A 145 3.76 -9.76 -7.77
N GLN A 146 3.49 -10.95 -7.26
CA GLN A 146 4.50 -11.91 -6.84
C GLN A 146 5.36 -12.43 -8.00
N ASN A 147 4.74 -12.86 -9.09
CA ASN A 147 5.45 -13.49 -10.20
C ASN A 147 6.12 -12.49 -11.14
N GLN A 148 5.55 -11.29 -11.31
CA GLN A 148 6.07 -10.29 -12.22
C GLN A 148 6.89 -9.24 -11.47
N LEU A 149 6.28 -8.44 -10.59
CA LEU A 149 6.91 -7.30 -9.96
C LEU A 149 8.02 -7.70 -8.98
N TYR A 150 7.74 -8.63 -8.05
CA TYR A 150 8.75 -9.06 -7.07
C TYR A 150 9.93 -9.74 -7.72
N SER A 151 9.68 -10.58 -8.73
CA SER A 151 10.74 -11.26 -9.48
C SER A 151 11.73 -10.28 -10.12
N LEU A 152 11.28 -9.16 -10.66
CA LEU A 152 12.13 -8.10 -11.21
C LEU A 152 12.91 -7.38 -10.10
N LEU A 153 12.24 -7.01 -9.02
CA LEU A 153 12.85 -6.33 -7.89
C LEU A 153 13.93 -7.19 -7.21
N GLU A 154 13.67 -8.48 -7.04
CA GLU A 154 14.62 -9.43 -6.43
C GLU A 154 15.87 -9.63 -7.26
N LYS A 155 15.75 -9.67 -8.60
CA LYS A 155 16.90 -9.68 -9.52
C LYS A 155 17.80 -8.44 -9.31
N LYS A 156 17.22 -7.32 -8.93
CA LYS A 156 17.92 -6.05 -8.65
C LYS A 156 18.38 -5.91 -7.18
N GLY A 157 18.24 -6.97 -6.39
CA GLY A 157 18.68 -7.01 -4.99
C GLY A 157 17.72 -6.46 -3.96
N PHE A 158 16.46 -6.20 -4.35
CA PHE A 158 15.38 -5.81 -3.44
C PHE A 158 14.71 -7.07 -2.87
N THR A 159 15.43 -7.80 -2.04
CA THR A 159 14.99 -9.14 -1.60
C THR A 159 14.25 -9.13 -0.27
N ARG A 160 14.72 -8.34 0.69
CA ARG A 160 14.11 -8.33 2.02
C ARG A 160 12.73 -7.69 2.05
N PRO A 161 12.52 -6.50 1.46
CA PRO A 161 11.19 -5.94 1.43
C PRO A 161 10.20 -6.80 0.63
N THR A 162 10.62 -7.45 -0.47
CA THR A 162 9.75 -8.39 -1.19
C THR A 162 9.40 -9.61 -0.36
N THR A 163 10.37 -10.22 0.35
CA THR A 163 10.08 -11.32 1.29
C THR A 163 9.03 -10.93 2.32
N THR A 164 9.14 -9.73 2.85
CA THR A 164 8.17 -9.17 3.79
C THR A 164 6.78 -9.01 3.15
N MET A 165 6.72 -8.47 1.94
CA MET A 165 5.46 -8.32 1.21
C MET A 165 4.84 -9.69 0.86
N TRP A 166 5.65 -10.71 0.53
CA TRP A 166 5.19 -12.09 0.37
C TRP A 166 4.44 -12.60 1.60
N VAL A 167 4.98 -12.40 2.80
CA VAL A 167 4.35 -12.83 4.05
C VAL A 167 3.02 -12.11 4.28
N LEU A 168 2.94 -10.80 3.99
CA LEU A 168 1.71 -10.04 4.12
C LEU A 168 0.65 -10.45 3.08
N ASP A 169 1.06 -10.69 1.84
CA ASP A 169 0.19 -11.19 0.77
C ASP A 169 -0.43 -12.55 1.16
N ASP A 170 0.40 -13.46 1.66
CA ASP A 170 -0.03 -14.78 2.11
C ASP A 170 -0.98 -14.71 3.30
N PHE A 171 -0.71 -13.82 4.24
CA PHE A 171 -1.57 -13.57 5.39
C PHE A 171 -2.98 -13.12 4.95
N VAL A 172 -3.07 -12.08 4.13
CA VAL A 172 -4.37 -11.56 3.62
C VAL A 172 -5.10 -12.62 2.79
N ARG A 173 -4.38 -13.35 1.93
CA ARG A 173 -4.95 -14.45 1.14
C ARG A 173 -5.56 -15.54 2.03
N ASP A 174 -4.85 -15.95 3.05
CA ASP A 174 -5.29 -17.05 3.91
C ASP A 174 -6.44 -16.60 4.81
N GLU A 175 -6.44 -15.35 5.28
CA GLU A 175 -7.54 -14.73 6.00
C GLU A 175 -8.83 -14.69 5.15
N LEU A 176 -8.74 -14.28 3.88
CA LEU A 176 -9.89 -14.29 2.96
C LEU A 176 -10.45 -15.70 2.75
N LYS A 177 -9.56 -16.72 2.61
CA LYS A 177 -9.98 -18.12 2.45
C LYS A 177 -10.65 -18.67 3.71
N GLU A 178 -10.13 -18.35 4.89
CA GLU A 178 -10.72 -18.78 6.16
C GLU A 178 -12.10 -18.15 6.35
N ASN A 179 -12.25 -16.88 6.04
CA ASN A 179 -13.52 -16.19 6.10
C ASN A 179 -14.54 -16.74 5.09
N ARG A 180 -14.11 -17.04 3.85
CA ARG A 180 -14.98 -17.74 2.89
C ARG A 180 -15.47 -19.07 3.44
N LYS A 181 -14.58 -19.83 4.07
CA LYS A 181 -14.94 -21.09 4.69
C LYS A 181 -15.92 -20.93 5.86
N MET A 182 -15.76 -19.89 6.70
CA MET A 182 -16.74 -19.60 7.76
C MET A 182 -18.13 -19.35 7.19
N LEU A 183 -18.22 -18.61 6.08
CA LEU A 183 -19.49 -18.36 5.37
C LEU A 183 -20.09 -19.66 4.81
N ASP A 184 -19.27 -20.52 4.20
CA ASP A 184 -19.69 -21.82 3.65
C ASP A 184 -20.18 -22.78 4.74
N ASP A 185 -19.49 -22.82 5.87
CA ASP A 185 -19.80 -23.67 7.03
C ASP A 185 -21.01 -23.13 7.83
N GLY A 186 -21.48 -21.91 7.53
CA GLY A 186 -22.62 -21.28 8.21
C GLY A 186 -22.30 -20.65 9.56
N ASN A 187 -21.02 -20.39 9.85
CA ASN A 187 -20.55 -19.72 11.06
C ASN A 187 -20.73 -18.20 10.96
N GLU A 188 -21.99 -17.76 10.82
CA GLU A 188 -22.32 -16.37 10.47
C GLU A 188 -21.84 -15.37 11.52
N GLU A 189 -21.92 -15.69 12.80
CA GLU A 189 -21.51 -14.78 13.88
C GLU A 189 -20.01 -14.52 13.85
N GLU A 190 -19.19 -15.57 13.72
CA GLU A 190 -17.73 -15.46 13.63
C GLU A 190 -17.32 -14.77 12.34
N PHE A 191 -17.97 -15.12 11.23
CA PHE A 191 -17.76 -14.50 9.92
C PHE A 191 -17.98 -12.98 9.98
N ILE A 192 -19.10 -12.50 10.50
CA ILE A 192 -19.38 -11.06 10.59
C ILE A 192 -18.41 -10.36 11.56
N ALA A 193 -18.09 -11.00 12.68
CA ALA A 193 -17.16 -10.43 13.66
C ALA A 193 -15.76 -10.18 13.09
N SER A 194 -15.31 -11.00 12.13
CA SER A 194 -13.97 -10.89 11.51
C SER A 194 -13.89 -9.87 10.37
N GLN A 195 -15.02 -9.47 9.75
CA GLN A 195 -15.00 -8.66 8.52
C GLN A 195 -14.28 -7.31 8.68
N THR A 196 -14.39 -6.68 9.85
CA THR A 196 -13.69 -5.41 10.12
C THR A 196 -12.17 -5.59 10.13
N SER A 197 -11.67 -6.70 10.69
CA SER A 197 -10.24 -7.02 10.70
C SER A 197 -9.74 -7.32 9.29
N VAL A 198 -10.46 -8.15 8.54
CA VAL A 198 -10.16 -8.48 7.13
C VAL A 198 -10.03 -7.20 6.30
N ALA A 199 -10.99 -6.30 6.39
CA ALA A 199 -10.96 -5.04 5.68
C ALA A 199 -9.75 -4.18 6.08
N ALA A 200 -9.44 -4.11 7.37
CA ALA A 200 -8.30 -3.35 7.87
C ALA A 200 -6.96 -3.92 7.39
N ASP A 201 -6.81 -5.25 7.36
CA ASP A 201 -5.58 -5.90 6.90
C ASP A 201 -5.36 -5.74 5.39
N ILE A 202 -6.43 -5.76 4.58
CA ILE A 202 -6.35 -5.46 3.15
C ILE A 202 -5.95 -3.99 2.92
N ILE A 203 -6.54 -3.04 3.63
CA ILE A 203 -6.20 -1.62 3.53
C ILE A 203 -4.74 -1.38 3.95
N ASP A 204 -4.28 -2.03 5.00
CA ASP A 204 -2.90 -1.94 5.47
C ASP A 204 -1.90 -2.48 4.43
N LEU A 205 -2.23 -3.59 3.75
CA LEU A 205 -1.44 -4.13 2.65
C LEU A 205 -1.38 -3.14 1.47
N ILE A 206 -2.53 -2.63 1.02
CA ILE A 206 -2.64 -1.64 -0.05
C ILE A 206 -1.82 -0.38 0.28
N GLN A 207 -1.87 0.09 1.52
CA GLN A 207 -1.09 1.25 1.94
C GLN A 207 0.41 1.02 1.76
N LYS A 208 0.94 -0.14 2.13
CA LYS A 208 2.36 -0.48 1.97
C LYS A 208 2.76 -0.58 0.50
N GLU A 209 1.89 -1.13 -0.33
CA GLU A 209 2.08 -1.19 -1.78
C GLU A 209 2.23 0.22 -2.37
N GLU A 210 1.28 1.08 -2.10
CA GLU A 210 1.23 2.42 -2.71
C GLU A 210 2.25 3.39 -2.14
N THR A 211 2.60 3.25 -0.86
CA THR A 211 3.54 4.19 -0.23
C THR A 211 5.00 3.79 -0.37
N VAL A 212 5.31 2.50 -0.50
CA VAL A 212 6.69 2.03 -0.56
C VAL A 212 6.98 1.18 -1.78
N LEU A 213 6.18 0.13 -2.03
CA LEU A 213 6.49 -0.85 -3.06
C LEU A 213 6.45 -0.24 -4.47
N TYR A 214 5.32 0.36 -4.87
CA TYR A 214 5.15 0.89 -6.23
C TYR A 214 6.08 2.05 -6.54
N PRO A 215 6.26 3.06 -5.67
CA PRO A 215 7.22 4.13 -5.94
C PRO A 215 8.66 3.63 -5.99
N THR A 216 9.02 2.63 -5.18
CA THR A 216 10.36 2.03 -5.24
C THR A 216 10.54 1.23 -6.54
N SER A 217 9.50 0.55 -7.01
CA SER A 217 9.52 -0.16 -8.29
C SER A 217 9.77 0.80 -9.46
N LEU A 218 9.10 1.95 -9.47
CA LEU A 218 9.30 3.00 -10.48
C LEU A 218 10.71 3.59 -10.46
N ALA A 219 11.37 3.61 -9.30
CA ALA A 219 12.75 4.07 -9.18
C ALA A 219 13.79 3.02 -9.63
N MET A 220 13.45 1.71 -9.60
CA MET A 220 14.38 0.61 -9.82
C MET A 220 14.23 -0.08 -11.17
N ILE A 221 13.02 -0.16 -11.70
CA ILE A 221 12.67 -0.90 -12.92
C ILE A 221 12.66 0.09 -14.09
N THR A 222 13.27 -0.28 -15.20
CA THR A 222 13.29 0.56 -16.41
C THR A 222 11.98 0.46 -17.18
N GLU A 223 11.70 1.45 -18.04
CA GLU A 223 10.53 1.43 -18.93
C GLU A 223 10.50 0.18 -19.84
N GLU A 224 11.67 -0.26 -20.33
CA GLU A 224 11.79 -1.46 -21.16
C GLU A 224 11.38 -2.72 -20.38
N GLU A 225 11.83 -2.82 -19.11
CA GLU A 225 11.45 -3.95 -18.24
C GLU A 225 9.96 -3.93 -17.88
N PHE A 226 9.35 -2.74 -17.72
CA PHE A 226 7.91 -2.62 -17.55
C PHE A 226 7.13 -3.02 -18.80
N GLU A 227 7.63 -2.68 -19.99
CA GLU A 227 7.00 -3.13 -21.24
C GLU A 227 7.06 -4.67 -21.39
N ASP A 228 8.19 -5.27 -21.07
CA ASP A 228 8.34 -6.73 -21.07
C ASP A 228 7.39 -7.40 -20.07
N MET A 229 7.18 -6.79 -18.91
CA MET A 229 6.28 -7.27 -17.85
C MET A 229 4.82 -7.36 -18.31
N LYS A 230 4.36 -6.45 -19.19
CA LYS A 230 2.97 -6.40 -19.67
C LYS A 230 2.49 -7.73 -20.28
N SER A 231 3.38 -8.48 -20.93
CA SER A 231 3.02 -9.78 -21.51
C SER A 231 2.64 -10.80 -20.44
N GLY A 232 3.45 -10.93 -19.39
CA GLY A 232 3.16 -11.81 -18.26
C GLY A 232 1.95 -11.35 -17.46
N ASP A 233 1.77 -10.05 -17.31
CA ASP A 233 0.59 -9.47 -16.64
C ASP A 233 -0.72 -9.86 -17.36
N ARG A 234 -0.73 -9.82 -18.71
CA ARG A 234 -1.89 -10.26 -19.51
C ARG A 234 -2.15 -11.74 -19.40
N GLU A 235 -1.10 -12.56 -19.30
CA GLU A 235 -1.23 -14.01 -19.15
C GLU A 235 -1.87 -14.39 -17.81
N ILE A 236 -1.50 -13.71 -16.71
CA ILE A 236 -2.08 -13.92 -15.39
C ILE A 236 -3.50 -13.34 -15.33
N GLY A 237 -3.69 -12.15 -15.91
CA GLY A 237 -4.96 -11.43 -15.95
C GLY A 237 -5.08 -10.31 -14.91
N PHE A 238 -6.19 -9.58 -15.00
CA PHE A 238 -6.52 -8.41 -14.17
C PHE A 238 -7.81 -8.67 -13.40
N THR A 239 -7.94 -8.06 -12.23
CA THR A 239 -9.04 -8.35 -11.28
C THR A 239 -10.37 -7.78 -11.74
N PHE A 240 -10.38 -6.55 -12.24
CA PHE A 240 -11.60 -5.81 -12.54
C PHE A 240 -11.46 -5.15 -13.92
N GLY A 241 -12.18 -5.73 -14.89
CA GLY A 241 -12.27 -5.21 -16.25
C GLY A 241 -11.08 -5.55 -17.16
N GLU A 242 -11.38 -5.69 -18.44
CA GLU A 242 -10.36 -5.76 -19.48
C GLU A 242 -9.69 -4.37 -19.59
N LEU A 243 -8.37 -4.35 -19.79
CA LEU A 243 -7.69 -3.12 -20.20
C LEU A 243 -8.36 -2.68 -21.50
N GLU A 244 -9.04 -1.55 -21.50
CA GLU A 244 -9.46 -0.93 -22.75
C GLU A 244 -8.21 -0.79 -23.63
N GLU A 245 -8.24 -1.38 -24.82
CA GLU A 245 -7.17 -1.18 -25.81
C GLU A 245 -7.01 0.33 -25.98
N VAL A 246 -5.83 0.85 -25.60
CA VAL A 246 -5.51 2.26 -25.76
C VAL A 246 -5.55 2.57 -27.25
N SER A 247 -6.68 3.03 -27.74
CA SER A 247 -6.77 3.64 -29.06
C SER A 247 -5.80 4.83 -29.10
N PRO A 248 -4.97 4.97 -30.12
CA PRO A 248 -3.98 6.03 -30.19
C PRO A 248 -4.67 7.39 -29.96
N LYS A 249 -4.12 8.17 -29.01
CA LYS A 249 -4.63 9.49 -28.63
C LYS A 249 -4.95 10.31 -29.86
N LYS A 250 -6.24 10.61 -30.09
CA LYS A 250 -6.61 11.78 -30.89
C LYS A 250 -6.10 12.99 -30.12
N GLU A 251 -5.23 13.77 -30.76
CA GLU A 251 -4.81 15.07 -30.28
C GLU A 251 -6.06 15.89 -29.93
N ILE A 252 -6.28 16.11 -28.64
CA ILE A 252 -7.34 17.00 -28.15
C ILE A 252 -6.79 18.42 -28.35
N SER A 253 -7.36 19.11 -29.32
CA SER A 253 -7.15 20.54 -29.54
C SER A 253 -7.47 21.29 -28.24
N GLN A 254 -6.57 22.22 -27.88
CA GLN A 254 -6.68 23.11 -26.71
C GLN A 254 -7.96 23.96 -26.79
N SER A 255 -9.07 23.52 -26.24
CA SER A 255 -10.24 24.39 -26.00
C SER A 255 -11.28 23.87 -25.01
N GLU A 256 -10.94 23.02 -24.07
CA GLU A 256 -11.86 22.67 -22.94
C GLU A 256 -11.10 22.36 -21.66
N SER A 257 -10.35 23.31 -21.14
CA SER A 257 -9.79 23.24 -19.79
C SER A 257 -10.50 24.25 -18.90
N SER A 258 -11.68 23.88 -18.38
CA SER A 258 -12.21 24.45 -17.14
C SER A 258 -13.37 23.58 -16.65
N ASN A 259 -13.16 22.96 -15.50
CA ASN A 259 -14.11 22.26 -14.64
C ASN A 259 -13.95 20.72 -14.60
N ILE A 260 -12.97 20.23 -13.86
CA ILE A 260 -13.12 19.08 -12.95
C ILE A 260 -11.96 19.17 -11.93
N LEU A 261 -12.12 19.99 -10.92
CA LEU A 261 -11.37 19.91 -9.66
C LEU A 261 -12.28 19.24 -8.63
N GLY A 262 -12.28 17.91 -8.63
CA GLY A 262 -12.78 17.11 -7.52
C GLY A 262 -11.63 16.89 -6.53
N GLN A 263 -11.49 17.76 -5.54
CA GLN A 263 -10.57 17.56 -4.42
C GLN A 263 -11.14 16.47 -3.52
N GLY A 264 -10.74 15.21 -3.76
CA GLY A 264 -10.86 14.14 -2.78
C GLY A 264 -9.82 14.34 -1.68
N ASN A 265 -10.25 14.67 -0.48
CA ASN A 265 -9.39 14.98 0.65
C ASN A 265 -9.03 13.69 1.38
N LEU A 266 -8.03 12.92 0.86
CA LEU A 266 -7.54 11.66 1.42
C LEU A 266 -7.23 11.76 2.93
N ALA A 267 -6.71 12.91 3.38
CA ALA A 267 -6.44 13.19 4.79
C ALA A 267 -7.72 13.27 5.64
N LYS A 268 -8.85 13.71 5.04
CA LYS A 268 -10.13 13.84 5.73
C LYS A 268 -10.81 12.47 5.88
N ASP A 269 -10.68 11.63 4.87
CA ASP A 269 -11.25 10.27 4.87
C ASP A 269 -10.48 9.37 5.84
N LEU A 270 -9.14 9.50 5.90
CA LEU A 270 -8.30 8.80 6.87
C LEU A 270 -8.58 9.26 8.32
N ALA A 271 -8.75 10.56 8.56
CA ALA A 271 -9.07 11.10 9.88
C ALA A 271 -10.48 10.67 10.34
N GLN A 272 -11.43 10.54 9.41
CA GLN A 272 -12.78 10.07 9.70
C GLN A 272 -12.81 8.56 10.01
N LEU A 273 -12.00 7.76 9.30
CA LEU A 273 -11.81 6.32 9.59
C LEU A 273 -11.14 6.12 10.97
N LEU A 274 -10.05 6.81 11.24
CA LEU A 274 -9.34 6.72 12.53
C LEU A 274 -10.20 7.18 13.71
N GLY A 275 -11.03 8.23 13.53
CA GLY A 275 -11.96 8.71 14.54
C GLY A 275 -13.09 7.72 14.86
N LYS A 276 -13.52 6.92 13.86
CA LYS A 276 -14.58 5.92 14.01
C LYS A 276 -14.13 4.69 14.80
N TYR A 277 -12.82 4.40 14.82
CA TYR A 277 -12.22 3.25 15.51
C TYR A 277 -11.49 3.58 16.81
N GLY A 278 -11.78 4.75 17.41
CA GLY A 278 -11.33 5.09 18.76
C GLY A 278 -9.90 5.60 18.86
N PHE A 279 -9.24 5.90 17.76
CA PHE A 279 -7.96 6.62 17.76
C PHE A 279 -8.21 8.13 17.75
N ASN A 280 -8.63 8.67 18.87
CA ASN A 280 -8.64 10.11 19.10
C ASN A 280 -7.19 10.58 19.28
N SER A 281 -6.64 11.23 18.26
CA SER A 281 -5.56 12.17 18.49
C SER A 281 -6.20 13.42 19.10
N ASP A 282 -5.88 13.72 20.34
CA ASP A 282 -6.21 15.00 20.99
C ASP A 282 -5.45 16.14 20.29
N ALA A 283 -5.93 16.53 19.10
CA ALA A 283 -5.53 17.76 18.46
C ALA A 283 -6.64 18.79 18.74
N ASN A 284 -6.31 19.74 19.60
CA ASN A 284 -7.15 20.88 19.95
C ASN A 284 -7.69 21.58 18.70
N SER A 285 -9.00 21.72 18.65
CA SER A 285 -9.78 22.40 17.59
C SER A 285 -9.48 23.90 17.42
N SER A 286 -8.52 24.48 18.14
CA SER A 286 -8.15 25.89 18.05
C SER A 286 -7.04 26.22 17.03
N GLU A 287 -6.36 25.21 16.47
CA GLU A 287 -5.33 25.45 15.45
C GLU A 287 -5.82 25.34 14.00
N LEU A 288 -7.02 24.79 13.78
CA LEU A 288 -7.60 24.67 12.43
C LEU A 288 -8.23 25.98 11.93
N ASP A 289 -8.60 26.90 12.80
CA ASP A 289 -9.22 28.18 12.40
C ASP A 289 -8.21 29.22 11.93
N VAL A 290 -6.92 29.06 12.23
CA VAL A 290 -5.85 30.00 11.81
C VAL A 290 -5.34 29.68 10.39
N ALA A 291 -5.53 28.45 9.90
CA ALA A 291 -5.08 28.04 8.56
C ALA A 291 -6.09 28.35 7.46
N MET A 292 -7.32 28.74 7.78
CA MET A 292 -8.40 28.99 6.82
C MET A 292 -8.77 30.47 6.66
N GLY A 293 -7.84 31.40 6.92
CA GLY A 293 -7.87 32.80 6.44
C GLY A 293 -9.24 33.49 6.54
N LYS A 294 -9.64 33.90 7.74
CA LYS A 294 -10.52 35.05 7.91
C LYS A 294 -9.83 36.11 8.73
#